data_29826e158a7b0ccf0379a6deca6c669f
#
_entry.id   29826e158a7b0ccf0379a6deca6c669f
#
_cell.length_a   1.000
_cell.length_b   1.000
_cell.length_c   1.000
_cell.angle_alpha   90.00
_cell.angle_beta   90.00
_cell.angle_gamma   90.00
#
_symmetry.space_group_name_H-M   'P 1'
#
loop_
_entity.id
_entity.type
_entity.pdbx_description
1 polymer ?
#
loop_
_entity_poly.entity_id
_entity_poly.type
_entity_poly.pdbx_seq_one_letter_code
_entity_poly.pdbx_strand_id
1 'polypeptide(L)'
;MKSQLLAATAVALLAFAPAAAQGAKPTPAEAKAFVDKAEADLAAFNQYVAKSSWVRATYITEDTQWLEAKATGEQNELVTRYAMEAAKYDGVAVDPVTARKLKLLKLYLVSPAPNRPGAAAELATLTTRMDSTYSSGKFQYKGKTLTLNDAEDILAESRDPAELKAVWEGWHSIAKPIKPDYVKFAALSNEGARGLGFKDTGALWRSNYDMDADAFAAETDRLWKQVEPFYRNLHCYVRGQLNDKYGDAVQKRTGPIRADLLGNMWAQQWGNVYDVVQPKGTTSSYSLDKLLTAKGYDPLKMVKTGENFYSSIGMTPLPETFWKRSMITRPQDREVVCHASAWDLDDRDDIRIKMCTKVNGEDFYTVHHELGHNYYQRAYKDQPFLFKNGANDGFHEAIGDFVGLSALTPTYLQQIGLLDKAPGADEDIPFLMKMALDKIAFLPFGLMVDRWRWEVFSGEVNPEHYNEAWWKLRLKYQGLVPPGDRPADAFDPGAKYHVPGNTPYTRYFLAHIYQFQFHRAACRQIGWKGPLHRCSVYGEKEMGKKFNAMLEMGASKPWPEEMAVFTGEKTTDASAVADYFQPLNAWLTVQNKGENCGW
;
A
#
# COMPACT_ATOMS: atom_id res chain seq x y z
N MET A 1 -84.97 -6.05 56.26
CA MET A 1 -85.19 -4.63 55.86
C MET A 1 -84.05 -4.20 54.93
N LYS A 2 -84.46 -3.77 53.74
CA LYS A 2 -83.68 -3.07 52.69
C LYS A 2 -82.59 -3.89 51.97
N SER A 3 -82.97 -4.50 50.88
CA SER A 3 -82.24 -4.91 49.71
C SER A 3 -81.58 -3.69 49.01
N GLN A 4 -80.36 -3.83 48.57
CA GLN A 4 -79.82 -3.00 47.49
C GLN A 4 -79.24 -3.90 46.39
N LEU A 5 -79.84 -3.78 45.20
CA LEU A 5 -79.36 -4.32 43.97
C LEU A 5 -78.06 -3.60 43.57
N LEU A 6 -77.00 -4.32 43.27
CA LEU A 6 -75.84 -3.82 42.55
C LEU A 6 -75.95 -4.29 41.08
N ALA A 7 -76.08 -3.34 40.17
CA ALA A 7 -76.01 -3.54 38.75
C ALA A 7 -74.52 -3.67 38.33
N ALA A 8 -74.17 -4.79 37.73
CA ALA A 8 -72.85 -4.99 37.16
C ALA A 8 -72.84 -4.42 35.75
N THR A 9 -72.01 -3.34 35.56
CA THR A 9 -71.70 -2.79 34.25
C THR A 9 -70.49 -3.49 33.70
N ALA A 10 -70.65 -4.30 32.67
CA ALA A 10 -69.54 -4.94 31.94
C ALA A 10 -68.85 -3.88 31.07
N VAL A 11 -67.61 -3.50 31.45
CA VAL A 11 -66.71 -2.69 30.61
C VAL A 11 -65.94 -3.63 29.68
N ALA A 12 -66.27 -3.60 28.40
CA ALA A 12 -65.51 -4.30 27.35
C ALA A 12 -64.16 -3.57 27.16
N LEU A 13 -63.09 -4.12 27.69
CA LEU A 13 -61.72 -3.73 27.37
C LEU A 13 -61.39 -4.19 25.95
N LEU A 14 -61.48 -3.27 24.99
CA LEU A 14 -60.86 -3.40 23.67
C LEU A 14 -59.33 -3.34 23.86
N ALA A 15 -58.70 -4.51 23.83
CA ALA A 15 -57.25 -4.61 23.74
C ALA A 15 -56.79 -4.11 22.36
N PHE A 16 -56.35 -2.86 22.28
CA PHE A 16 -55.56 -2.41 21.17
C PHE A 16 -54.19 -3.09 21.28
N ALA A 17 -53.96 -4.15 20.48
CA ALA A 17 -52.61 -4.61 20.20
C ALA A 17 -51.85 -3.46 19.51
N PRO A 18 -50.66 -3.06 19.97
CA PRO A 18 -49.88 -2.11 19.22
C PRO A 18 -49.53 -2.77 17.89
N ALA A 19 -50.05 -2.24 16.79
CA ALA A 19 -49.54 -2.56 15.46
C ALA A 19 -48.05 -2.28 15.52
N ALA A 20 -47.21 -3.31 15.36
CA ALA A 20 -45.80 -3.13 15.14
C ALA A 20 -45.69 -2.18 13.93
N ALA A 21 -45.21 -0.97 14.19
CA ALA A 21 -44.91 -0.02 13.14
C ALA A 21 -43.85 -0.70 12.27
N GLN A 22 -44.22 -1.22 11.11
CA GLN A 22 -43.29 -1.54 10.06
C GLN A 22 -42.53 -0.24 9.82
N GLY A 23 -41.24 -0.21 10.20
CA GLY A 23 -40.41 0.98 10.10
C GLY A 23 -40.51 1.54 8.67
N ALA A 24 -40.91 2.80 8.55
CA ALA A 24 -40.98 3.47 7.26
C ALA A 24 -39.63 3.29 6.54
N LYS A 25 -39.67 2.97 5.25
CA LYS A 25 -38.45 2.85 4.46
C LYS A 25 -37.68 4.18 4.52
N PRO A 26 -36.35 4.14 4.71
CA PRO A 26 -35.55 5.36 4.74
C PRO A 26 -35.77 6.22 3.49
N THR A 27 -35.85 7.53 3.66
CA THR A 27 -36.04 8.48 2.58
C THR A 27 -34.73 9.06 2.06
N PRO A 28 -34.68 9.62 0.83
CA PRO A 28 -33.49 10.33 0.33
C PRO A 28 -33.08 11.53 1.20
N ALA A 29 -34.03 12.24 1.79
CA ALA A 29 -33.78 13.37 2.68
C ALA A 29 -33.11 12.91 4.00
N GLU A 30 -33.55 11.81 4.59
CA GLU A 30 -32.94 11.20 5.77
C GLU A 30 -31.52 10.70 5.46
N ALA A 31 -31.33 10.06 4.30
CA ALA A 31 -30.01 9.61 3.86
C ALA A 31 -29.02 10.78 3.73
N LYS A 32 -29.45 11.89 3.12
CA LYS A 32 -28.62 13.09 3.00
C LYS A 32 -28.30 13.71 4.36
N ALA A 33 -29.29 13.89 5.22
CA ALA A 33 -29.09 14.43 6.56
C ALA A 33 -28.15 13.56 7.41
N PHE A 34 -28.26 12.24 7.28
CA PHE A 34 -27.35 11.28 7.92
C PHE A 34 -25.91 11.46 7.43
N VAL A 35 -25.69 11.53 6.11
CA VAL A 35 -24.37 11.70 5.53
C VAL A 35 -23.75 13.03 5.94
N ASP A 36 -24.52 14.12 5.89
CA ASP A 36 -24.04 15.46 6.29
C ASP A 36 -23.59 15.46 7.76
N LYS A 37 -24.35 14.80 8.63
CA LYS A 37 -23.98 14.66 10.06
C LYS A 37 -22.74 13.78 10.24
N ALA A 38 -22.68 12.62 9.61
CA ALA A 38 -21.55 11.71 9.72
C ALA A 38 -20.26 12.38 9.27
N GLU A 39 -20.30 13.10 8.14
CA GLU A 39 -19.15 13.84 7.61
C GLU A 39 -18.69 14.94 8.58
N ALA A 40 -19.60 15.71 9.15
CA ALA A 40 -19.26 16.76 10.11
C ALA A 40 -18.62 16.20 11.40
N ASP A 41 -19.16 15.11 11.94
CA ASP A 41 -18.64 14.48 13.15
C ASP A 41 -17.26 13.85 12.91
N LEU A 42 -17.07 13.17 11.77
CA LEU A 42 -15.77 12.58 11.40
C LEU A 42 -14.71 13.65 11.17
N ALA A 43 -15.04 14.73 10.47
CA ALA A 43 -14.14 15.86 10.25
C ALA A 43 -13.71 16.53 11.58
N ALA A 44 -14.66 16.74 12.48
CA ALA A 44 -14.37 17.32 13.81
C ALA A 44 -13.44 16.42 14.64
N PHE A 45 -13.57 15.09 14.50
CA PHE A 45 -12.78 14.13 15.27
C PHE A 45 -11.39 13.88 14.66
N ASN A 46 -11.25 14.00 13.32
CA ASN A 46 -10.03 13.66 12.59
C ASN A 46 -8.80 14.43 13.12
N GLN A 47 -8.93 15.71 13.41
CA GLN A 47 -7.81 16.51 13.92
C GLN A 47 -7.27 16.02 15.25
N TYR A 48 -8.14 15.53 16.15
CA TYR A 48 -7.72 14.96 17.42
C TYR A 48 -6.87 13.70 17.21
N VAL A 49 -7.31 12.81 16.35
CA VAL A 49 -6.59 11.58 16.02
C VAL A 49 -5.26 11.89 15.32
N ALA A 50 -5.27 12.71 14.27
CA ALA A 50 -4.09 13.08 13.53
C ALA A 50 -3.01 13.73 14.41
N LYS A 51 -3.41 14.64 15.32
CA LYS A 51 -2.49 15.29 16.26
C LYS A 51 -1.96 14.31 17.32
N SER A 52 -2.80 13.40 17.85
CA SER A 52 -2.37 12.38 18.82
C SER A 52 -1.35 11.43 18.19
N SER A 53 -1.60 10.96 16.96
CA SER A 53 -0.69 10.09 16.22
C SER A 53 0.61 10.81 15.85
N TRP A 54 0.56 12.10 15.45
CA TRP A 54 1.75 12.90 15.20
C TRP A 54 2.64 13.03 16.44
N VAL A 55 2.02 13.37 17.60
CA VAL A 55 2.76 13.51 18.86
C VAL A 55 3.44 12.19 19.24
N ARG A 56 2.73 11.06 19.15
CA ARG A 56 3.31 9.74 19.42
C ARG A 56 4.43 9.39 18.43
N ALA A 57 4.25 9.63 17.14
CA ALA A 57 5.25 9.29 16.13
C ALA A 57 6.54 10.12 16.26
N THR A 58 6.45 11.35 16.79
CA THR A 58 7.58 12.29 16.97
C THR A 58 8.08 12.42 18.39
N TYR A 59 7.43 11.77 19.36
CA TYR A 59 7.83 11.72 20.77
C TYR A 59 7.23 10.47 21.44
N ILE A 60 7.97 9.37 21.42
CA ILE A 60 7.49 8.07 21.92
C ILE A 60 7.66 8.00 23.42
N THR A 61 6.54 7.98 24.16
CA THR A 61 6.46 7.73 25.60
C THR A 61 5.24 6.85 25.89
N GLU A 62 5.12 6.31 27.11
CA GLU A 62 3.93 5.60 27.54
C GLU A 62 2.67 6.48 27.42
N ASP A 63 2.77 7.75 27.84
CA ASP A 63 1.66 8.71 27.78
C ASP A 63 1.20 8.99 26.33
N THR A 64 2.16 9.21 25.40
CA THR A 64 1.80 9.50 24.01
C THR A 64 1.23 8.29 23.30
N GLN A 65 1.69 7.09 23.64
CA GLN A 65 1.11 5.82 23.15
C GLN A 65 -0.33 5.66 23.67
N TRP A 66 -0.57 5.97 24.95
CA TRP A 66 -1.91 5.91 25.53
C TRP A 66 -2.86 6.91 24.87
N LEU A 67 -2.40 8.15 24.64
CA LEU A 67 -3.20 9.20 23.97
C LEU A 67 -3.60 8.77 22.54
N GLU A 68 -2.65 8.25 21.75
CA GLU A 68 -2.93 7.76 20.41
C GLU A 68 -3.89 6.56 20.42
N ALA A 69 -3.65 5.59 21.30
CA ALA A 69 -4.50 4.41 21.42
C ALA A 69 -5.95 4.78 21.77
N LYS A 70 -6.12 5.75 22.68
CA LYS A 70 -7.44 6.26 23.07
C LYS A 70 -8.12 6.98 21.88
N ALA A 71 -7.42 7.90 21.22
CA ALA A 71 -7.96 8.65 20.09
C ALA A 71 -8.37 7.71 18.92
N THR A 72 -7.51 6.74 18.58
CA THR A 72 -7.78 5.75 17.54
C THR A 72 -8.94 4.82 17.90
N GLY A 73 -9.03 4.40 19.16
CA GLY A 73 -10.15 3.59 19.65
C GLY A 73 -11.50 4.31 19.51
N GLU A 74 -11.58 5.55 19.95
CA GLU A 74 -12.78 6.39 19.82
C GLU A 74 -13.15 6.66 18.36
N GLN A 75 -12.15 6.87 17.48
CA GLN A 75 -12.39 7.01 16.05
C GLN A 75 -12.97 5.73 15.45
N ASN A 76 -12.40 4.58 15.77
CA ASN A 76 -12.88 3.29 15.27
C ASN A 76 -14.33 3.01 15.67
N GLU A 77 -14.72 3.35 16.90
CA GLU A 77 -16.12 3.25 17.35
C GLU A 77 -17.05 4.18 16.54
N LEU A 78 -16.62 5.42 16.32
CA LEU A 78 -17.37 6.41 15.55
C LEU A 78 -17.57 5.96 14.11
N VAL A 79 -16.48 5.53 13.44
CA VAL A 79 -16.50 5.05 12.06
C VAL A 79 -17.37 3.80 11.93
N THR A 80 -17.22 2.83 12.84
CA THR A 80 -18.02 1.59 12.84
C THR A 80 -19.50 1.91 12.92
N ARG A 81 -19.90 2.81 13.82
CA ARG A 81 -21.30 3.22 13.94
C ARG A 81 -21.83 3.82 12.64
N TYR A 82 -21.09 4.75 12.03
CA TYR A 82 -21.52 5.39 10.78
C TYR A 82 -21.51 4.43 9.59
N ALA A 83 -20.55 3.52 9.50
CA ALA A 83 -20.54 2.49 8.45
C ALA A 83 -21.76 1.56 8.53
N MET A 84 -22.07 1.09 9.74
CA MET A 84 -23.24 0.22 9.97
C MET A 84 -24.57 0.94 9.72
N GLU A 85 -24.64 2.22 10.05
CA GLU A 85 -25.83 3.03 9.80
C GLU A 85 -25.99 3.36 8.32
N ALA A 86 -24.89 3.62 7.59
CA ALA A 86 -24.90 3.84 6.15
C ALA A 86 -25.52 2.66 5.38
N ALA A 87 -25.30 1.42 5.83
CA ALA A 87 -25.89 0.23 5.22
C ALA A 87 -27.43 0.21 5.25
N LYS A 88 -28.07 0.94 6.16
CA LYS A 88 -29.55 1.05 6.21
C LYS A 88 -30.14 1.80 5.02
N TYR A 89 -29.32 2.58 4.31
CA TYR A 89 -29.71 3.37 3.15
C TYR A 89 -29.44 2.67 1.82
N ASP A 90 -29.01 1.40 1.85
CA ASP A 90 -28.83 0.61 0.63
C ASP A 90 -30.13 0.50 -0.16
N GLY A 91 -30.05 0.81 -1.45
CA GLY A 91 -31.21 0.81 -2.34
C GLY A 91 -32.12 2.06 -2.26
N VAL A 92 -31.79 3.05 -1.42
CA VAL A 92 -32.47 4.35 -1.43
C VAL A 92 -31.95 5.18 -2.60
N ALA A 93 -32.86 5.67 -3.45
CA ALA A 93 -32.51 6.51 -4.60
C ALA A 93 -32.14 7.92 -4.14
N VAL A 94 -30.86 8.19 -3.99
CA VAL A 94 -30.27 9.49 -3.61
C VAL A 94 -29.50 10.11 -4.77
N ASP A 95 -29.12 11.39 -4.63
CA ASP A 95 -28.23 12.05 -5.59
C ASP A 95 -26.83 11.38 -5.63
N PRO A 96 -26.06 11.54 -6.73
CA PRO A 96 -24.78 10.86 -6.90
C PRO A 96 -23.75 11.19 -5.81
N VAL A 97 -23.75 12.41 -5.26
CA VAL A 97 -22.82 12.83 -4.19
C VAL A 97 -23.14 12.10 -2.89
N THR A 98 -24.42 12.08 -2.49
CA THR A 98 -24.88 11.34 -1.31
C THR A 98 -24.62 9.84 -1.46
N ALA A 99 -24.88 9.25 -2.64
CA ALA A 99 -24.59 7.84 -2.93
C ALA A 99 -23.07 7.53 -2.78
N ARG A 100 -22.20 8.39 -3.31
CA ARG A 100 -20.75 8.25 -3.19
C ARG A 100 -20.29 8.29 -1.73
N LYS A 101 -20.78 9.25 -0.96
CA LYS A 101 -20.46 9.38 0.47
C LYS A 101 -20.93 8.18 1.28
N LEU A 102 -22.15 7.66 1.05
CA LEU A 102 -22.64 6.44 1.69
C LEU A 102 -21.74 5.23 1.39
N LYS A 103 -21.31 5.09 0.13
CA LYS A 103 -20.36 4.04 -0.26
C LYS A 103 -19.04 4.19 0.50
N LEU A 104 -18.44 5.38 0.54
CA LEU A 104 -17.17 5.62 1.20
C LEU A 104 -17.23 5.39 2.72
N LEU A 105 -18.34 5.76 3.37
CA LEU A 105 -18.54 5.45 4.79
C LEU A 105 -18.50 3.94 5.08
N LYS A 106 -19.14 3.12 4.24
CA LYS A 106 -19.11 1.64 4.40
C LYS A 106 -17.73 1.05 4.15
N LEU A 107 -16.96 1.63 3.22
CA LEU A 107 -15.63 1.18 2.83
C LEU A 107 -14.51 1.70 3.75
N TYR A 108 -14.82 2.58 4.69
CA TYR A 108 -13.84 3.15 5.61
C TYR A 108 -13.21 2.10 6.54
N LEU A 109 -13.93 1.04 6.86
CA LEU A 109 -13.47 -0.05 7.73
C LEU A 109 -12.72 -1.11 6.93
N VAL A 110 -11.45 -1.30 7.25
CA VAL A 110 -10.62 -2.39 6.67
C VAL A 110 -11.04 -3.76 7.23
N SER A 111 -11.33 -3.83 8.53
CA SER A 111 -11.73 -5.06 9.22
C SER A 111 -12.94 -4.78 10.10
N PRO A 112 -14.16 -4.88 9.55
CA PRO A 112 -15.37 -4.58 10.30
C PRO A 112 -15.64 -5.66 11.35
N ALA A 113 -16.01 -5.23 12.56
CA ALA A 113 -16.51 -6.14 13.59
C ALA A 113 -18.02 -6.40 13.39
N PRO A 114 -18.52 -7.59 13.75
CA PRO A 114 -19.96 -7.86 13.79
C PRO A 114 -20.71 -6.94 14.76
N ASN A 115 -21.94 -6.59 14.43
CA ASN A 115 -22.80 -5.80 15.30
C ASN A 115 -23.44 -6.66 16.40
N ARG A 116 -22.60 -7.18 17.31
CA ARG A 116 -23.01 -7.91 18.50
C ARG A 116 -22.12 -7.54 19.70
N PRO A 117 -22.65 -7.62 20.94
CA PRO A 117 -21.88 -7.27 22.12
C PRO A 117 -20.54 -8.03 22.21
N GLY A 118 -19.45 -7.34 22.49
CA GLY A 118 -18.11 -7.89 22.67
C GLY A 118 -17.33 -8.18 21.38
N ALA A 119 -17.96 -8.22 20.20
CA ALA A 119 -17.28 -8.58 18.95
C ALA A 119 -16.16 -7.61 18.56
N ALA A 120 -16.38 -6.31 18.74
CA ALA A 120 -15.34 -5.31 18.45
C ALA A 120 -14.13 -5.46 19.38
N ALA A 121 -14.35 -5.73 20.66
CA ALA A 121 -13.27 -5.99 21.63
C ALA A 121 -12.53 -7.29 21.33
N GLU A 122 -13.26 -8.36 20.90
CA GLU A 122 -12.67 -9.62 20.46
C GLU A 122 -11.78 -9.41 19.24
N LEU A 123 -12.27 -8.70 18.22
CA LEU A 123 -11.51 -8.38 17.01
C LEU A 123 -10.24 -7.56 17.33
N ALA A 124 -10.36 -6.52 18.16
CA ALA A 124 -9.24 -5.71 18.61
C ALA A 124 -8.19 -6.56 19.36
N THR A 125 -8.63 -7.46 20.23
CA THR A 125 -7.73 -8.37 20.97
C THR A 125 -6.98 -9.29 20.02
N LEU A 126 -7.65 -9.87 19.02
CA LEU A 126 -7.02 -10.75 18.02
C LEU A 126 -5.98 -9.98 17.19
N THR A 127 -6.33 -8.81 16.68
CA THR A 127 -5.43 -8.00 15.84
C THR A 127 -4.21 -7.53 16.63
N THR A 128 -4.41 -7.03 17.85
CA THR A 128 -3.29 -6.60 18.72
C THR A 128 -2.37 -7.76 19.06
N ARG A 129 -2.91 -8.96 19.34
CA ARG A 129 -2.08 -10.13 19.67
C ARG A 129 -1.28 -10.61 18.46
N MET A 130 -1.87 -10.65 17.27
CA MET A 130 -1.16 -10.99 16.04
C MET A 130 -0.04 -9.99 15.73
N ASP A 131 -0.33 -8.69 15.83
CA ASP A 131 0.66 -7.62 15.64
C ASP A 131 1.80 -7.72 16.65
N SER A 132 1.48 -7.91 17.93
CA SER A 132 2.48 -8.04 19.01
C SER A 132 3.35 -9.29 18.80
N THR A 133 2.77 -10.42 18.40
CA THR A 133 3.52 -11.65 18.12
C THR A 133 4.49 -11.46 16.97
N TYR A 134 4.07 -10.77 15.90
CA TYR A 134 4.95 -10.44 14.78
C TYR A 134 6.05 -9.46 15.20
N SER A 135 5.69 -8.34 15.83
CA SER A 135 6.62 -7.24 16.14
C SER A 135 7.66 -7.61 17.19
N SER A 136 7.32 -8.54 18.12
CA SER A 136 8.27 -9.07 19.10
C SER A 136 8.98 -10.34 18.65
N GLY A 137 8.73 -10.79 17.41
CA GLY A 137 9.26 -12.03 16.84
C GLY A 137 10.79 -12.10 16.91
N LYS A 138 11.29 -13.22 17.40
CA LYS A 138 12.73 -13.53 17.52
C LYS A 138 12.96 -15.01 17.34
N PHE A 139 14.14 -15.36 16.84
CA PHE A 139 14.54 -16.76 16.71
C PHE A 139 16.01 -16.96 17.05
N GLN A 140 16.43 -18.20 17.24
CA GLN A 140 17.81 -18.55 17.62
C GLN A 140 18.62 -18.96 16.40
N TYR A 141 19.78 -18.37 16.22
CA TYR A 141 20.74 -18.76 15.18
C TYR A 141 22.18 -18.65 15.69
N LYS A 142 22.95 -19.75 15.61
CA LYS A 142 24.36 -19.84 16.05
C LYS A 142 24.59 -19.26 17.47
N GLY A 143 23.68 -19.56 18.41
CA GLY A 143 23.75 -19.10 19.81
C GLY A 143 23.37 -17.64 20.04
N LYS A 144 22.90 -16.93 19.02
CA LYS A 144 22.39 -15.54 19.10
C LYS A 144 20.88 -15.53 18.92
N THR A 145 20.22 -14.60 19.60
CA THR A 145 18.80 -14.29 19.36
C THR A 145 18.74 -13.19 18.29
N LEU A 146 18.12 -13.50 17.16
CA LEU A 146 17.96 -12.57 16.03
C LEU A 146 16.55 -11.99 15.98
N THR A 147 16.46 -10.71 15.63
CA THR A 147 15.24 -10.00 15.25
C THR A 147 15.03 -10.05 13.74
N LEU A 148 13.91 -9.47 13.25
CA LEU A 148 13.68 -9.30 11.81
C LEU A 148 14.81 -8.48 11.15
N ASN A 149 15.19 -7.35 11.75
CA ASN A 149 16.23 -6.48 11.18
C ASN A 149 17.56 -7.22 11.04
N ASP A 150 17.97 -7.98 12.09
CA ASP A 150 19.19 -8.79 12.02
C ASP A 150 19.10 -9.84 10.89
N ALA A 151 17.92 -10.43 10.70
CA ALA A 151 17.70 -11.41 9.65
C ALA A 151 17.70 -10.79 8.25
N GLU A 152 17.12 -9.60 8.08
CA GLU A 152 17.12 -8.85 6.81
C GLU A 152 18.54 -8.44 6.42
N ASP A 153 19.35 -7.96 7.37
CA ASP A 153 20.78 -7.63 7.12
C ASP A 153 21.54 -8.87 6.64
N ILE A 154 21.37 -10.03 7.31
CA ILE A 154 22.03 -11.26 6.88
C ILE A 154 21.56 -11.69 5.49
N LEU A 155 20.25 -11.63 5.19
CA LEU A 155 19.73 -12.01 3.87
C LEU A 155 20.22 -11.06 2.77
N ALA A 156 20.40 -9.78 3.08
CA ALA A 156 20.91 -8.79 2.14
C ALA A 156 22.40 -9.02 1.83
N GLU A 157 23.22 -9.31 2.83
CA GLU A 157 24.69 -9.31 2.73
C GLU A 157 25.30 -10.70 2.51
N SER A 158 24.74 -11.74 3.15
CA SER A 158 25.30 -13.10 3.05
C SER A 158 25.11 -13.69 1.66
N ARG A 159 26.08 -14.52 1.28
CA ARG A 159 26.05 -15.34 0.06
C ARG A 159 26.28 -16.82 0.37
N ASP A 160 26.20 -17.21 1.64
CA ASP A 160 26.21 -18.62 2.07
C ASP A 160 24.78 -19.18 2.04
N PRO A 161 24.46 -20.13 1.11
CA PRO A 161 23.12 -20.65 0.97
C PRO A 161 22.62 -21.47 2.18
N ALA A 162 23.52 -21.97 3.03
CA ALA A 162 23.13 -22.65 4.25
C ALA A 162 22.70 -21.65 5.34
N GLU A 163 23.43 -20.51 5.45
CA GLU A 163 23.07 -19.42 6.34
C GLU A 163 21.77 -18.75 5.92
N LEU A 164 21.64 -18.40 4.63
CA LEU A 164 20.42 -17.80 4.06
C LEU A 164 19.19 -18.65 4.37
N LYS A 165 19.27 -19.98 4.13
CA LYS A 165 18.19 -20.92 4.44
C LYS A 165 17.84 -20.90 5.93
N ALA A 166 18.84 -21.05 6.80
CA ALA A 166 18.61 -21.16 8.25
C ALA A 166 17.99 -19.88 8.83
N VAL A 167 18.43 -18.71 8.40
CA VAL A 167 17.91 -17.40 8.83
C VAL A 167 16.48 -17.19 8.29
N TRP A 168 16.24 -17.53 7.04
CA TRP A 168 14.91 -17.45 6.42
C TRP A 168 13.91 -18.36 7.14
N GLU A 169 14.25 -19.63 7.37
CA GLU A 169 13.40 -20.59 8.10
C GLU A 169 13.17 -20.15 9.56
N GLY A 170 14.22 -19.61 10.20
CA GLY A 170 14.14 -19.09 11.56
C GLY A 170 13.09 -17.98 11.69
N TRP A 171 13.12 -16.98 10.82
CA TRP A 171 12.10 -15.92 10.85
C TRP A 171 10.70 -16.46 10.54
N HIS A 172 10.53 -17.29 9.51
CA HIS A 172 9.21 -17.82 9.16
C HIS A 172 8.58 -18.68 10.28
N SER A 173 9.39 -19.21 11.19
CA SER A 173 8.90 -19.99 12.35
C SER A 173 8.09 -19.17 13.36
N ILE A 174 8.30 -17.82 13.41
CA ILE A 174 7.60 -16.94 14.35
C ILE A 174 6.10 -16.82 14.04
N ALA A 175 5.71 -17.17 12.82
CA ALA A 175 4.33 -17.03 12.37
C ALA A 175 3.39 -18.16 12.83
N LYS A 176 3.92 -19.30 13.28
CA LYS A 176 3.10 -20.45 13.72
C LYS A 176 2.04 -20.06 14.78
N PRO A 177 2.36 -19.33 15.86
CA PRO A 177 1.38 -18.95 16.88
C PRO A 177 0.35 -17.94 16.38
N ILE A 178 0.58 -17.27 15.24
CA ILE A 178 -0.36 -16.31 14.65
C ILE A 178 -1.53 -17.03 13.98
N LYS A 179 -1.33 -18.21 13.42
CA LYS A 179 -2.35 -18.94 12.61
C LYS A 179 -3.70 -19.10 13.31
N PRO A 180 -3.79 -19.57 14.56
CA PRO A 180 -5.08 -19.76 15.24
C PRO A 180 -5.87 -18.45 15.41
N ASP A 181 -5.18 -17.35 15.65
CA ASP A 181 -5.79 -16.04 15.79
C ASP A 181 -6.23 -15.48 14.44
N TYR A 182 -5.45 -15.72 13.39
CA TYR A 182 -5.79 -15.31 12.03
C TYR A 182 -7.06 -16.04 11.51
N VAL A 183 -7.24 -17.31 11.83
CA VAL A 183 -8.47 -18.07 11.52
C VAL A 183 -9.70 -17.44 12.18
N LYS A 184 -9.59 -17.09 13.47
CA LYS A 184 -10.68 -16.42 14.21
C LYS A 184 -10.95 -15.03 13.67
N PHE A 185 -9.89 -14.27 13.38
CA PHE A 185 -9.96 -12.96 12.78
C PHE A 185 -10.70 -12.99 11.45
N ALA A 186 -10.35 -13.91 10.53
CA ALA A 186 -10.99 -14.02 9.23
C ALA A 186 -12.49 -14.31 9.35
N ALA A 187 -12.89 -15.22 10.24
CA ALA A 187 -14.29 -15.53 10.50
C ALA A 187 -15.06 -14.31 11.03
N LEU A 188 -14.48 -13.61 12.01
CA LEU A 188 -15.12 -12.47 12.68
C LEU A 188 -15.24 -11.27 11.74
N SER A 189 -14.17 -10.94 11.00
CA SER A 189 -14.18 -9.87 9.99
C SER A 189 -15.19 -10.14 8.86
N ASN A 190 -15.30 -11.39 8.41
CA ASN A 190 -16.31 -11.81 7.43
C ASN A 190 -17.75 -11.62 7.95
N GLU A 191 -18.01 -11.92 9.23
CA GLU A 191 -19.31 -11.66 9.83
C GLU A 191 -19.63 -10.17 9.80
N GLY A 192 -18.66 -9.32 10.13
CA GLY A 192 -18.80 -7.86 10.06
C GLY A 192 -19.01 -7.35 8.64
N ALA A 193 -18.24 -7.85 7.67
CA ALA A 193 -18.40 -7.47 6.25
C ALA A 193 -19.79 -7.82 5.71
N ARG A 194 -20.34 -8.98 6.09
CA ARG A 194 -21.74 -9.34 5.74
C ARG A 194 -22.75 -8.38 6.36
N GLY A 195 -22.51 -7.89 7.57
CA GLY A 195 -23.33 -6.86 8.22
C GLY A 195 -23.34 -5.52 7.46
N LEU A 196 -22.31 -5.25 6.66
CA LEU A 196 -22.21 -4.08 5.77
C LEU A 196 -22.73 -4.34 4.34
N GLY A 197 -23.29 -5.52 4.06
CA GLY A 197 -23.83 -5.88 2.75
C GLY A 197 -22.81 -6.50 1.77
N PHE A 198 -21.60 -6.84 2.21
CA PHE A 198 -20.60 -7.52 1.39
C PHE A 198 -20.62 -9.04 1.61
N LYS A 199 -20.22 -9.80 0.61
CA LYS A 199 -20.15 -11.27 0.68
C LYS A 199 -19.17 -11.76 1.76
N ASP A 200 -18.01 -11.12 1.83
CA ASP A 200 -16.91 -11.38 2.74
C ASP A 200 -15.97 -10.16 2.83
N THR A 201 -14.96 -10.21 3.67
CA THR A 201 -13.96 -9.16 3.83
C THR A 201 -13.16 -8.91 2.54
N GLY A 202 -12.89 -9.95 1.75
CA GLY A 202 -12.20 -9.82 0.47
C GLY A 202 -13.05 -9.07 -0.57
N ALA A 203 -14.37 -9.29 -0.58
CA ALA A 203 -15.29 -8.54 -1.42
C ALA A 203 -15.38 -7.07 -0.99
N LEU A 204 -15.40 -6.78 0.31
CA LEU A 204 -15.34 -5.42 0.85
C LEU A 204 -14.07 -4.71 0.36
N TRP A 205 -12.90 -5.33 0.48
CA TRP A 205 -11.63 -4.72 0.04
C TRP A 205 -11.61 -4.43 -1.47
N ARG A 206 -12.06 -5.40 -2.29
CA ARG A 206 -12.13 -5.21 -3.74
C ARG A 206 -13.10 -4.12 -4.17
N SER A 207 -14.19 -3.92 -3.44
CA SER A 207 -15.20 -2.89 -3.73
C SER A 207 -14.67 -1.46 -3.55
N ASN A 208 -13.52 -1.29 -2.88
CA ASN A 208 -12.87 0.02 -2.72
C ASN A 208 -12.27 0.58 -4.03
N TYR A 209 -12.22 -0.22 -5.09
CA TYR A 209 -11.65 0.18 -6.37
C TYR A 209 -12.72 0.55 -7.42
N ASP A 210 -13.92 0.96 -6.99
CA ASP A 210 -15.02 1.41 -7.85
C ASP A 210 -15.46 0.41 -8.94
N MET A 211 -15.26 -0.86 -8.67
CA MET A 211 -15.63 -1.98 -9.52
C MET A 211 -16.42 -3.02 -8.72
N ASP A 212 -17.14 -3.88 -9.42
CA ASP A 212 -17.60 -5.14 -8.82
C ASP A 212 -16.40 -5.97 -8.33
N ALA A 213 -16.55 -6.66 -7.21
CA ALA A 213 -15.43 -7.36 -6.56
C ALA A 213 -14.80 -8.44 -7.45
N ASP A 214 -15.62 -9.18 -8.22
CA ASP A 214 -15.11 -10.24 -9.10
C ASP A 214 -14.54 -9.64 -10.39
N ALA A 215 -15.13 -8.56 -10.90
CA ALA A 215 -14.59 -7.79 -12.03
C ALA A 215 -13.21 -7.20 -11.67
N PHE A 216 -13.03 -6.67 -10.45
CA PHE A 216 -11.73 -6.17 -10.01
C PHE A 216 -10.67 -7.29 -9.91
N ALA A 217 -11.07 -8.47 -9.42
CA ALA A 217 -10.17 -9.62 -9.39
C ALA A 217 -9.71 -10.02 -10.81
N ALA A 218 -10.64 -10.02 -11.79
CA ALA A 218 -10.31 -10.28 -13.19
C ALA A 218 -9.42 -9.18 -13.79
N GLU A 219 -9.64 -7.92 -13.41
CA GLU A 219 -8.82 -6.78 -13.83
C GLU A 219 -7.36 -6.92 -13.35
N THR A 220 -7.13 -7.31 -12.11
CA THR A 220 -5.77 -7.56 -11.61
C THR A 220 -5.07 -8.70 -12.36
N ASP A 221 -5.79 -9.74 -12.77
CA ASP A 221 -5.24 -10.81 -13.63
C ASP A 221 -4.92 -10.31 -15.05
N ARG A 222 -5.75 -9.42 -15.60
CA ARG A 222 -5.50 -8.79 -16.90
C ARG A 222 -4.22 -7.95 -16.86
N LEU A 223 -4.05 -7.15 -15.82
CA LEU A 223 -2.85 -6.32 -15.61
C LEU A 223 -1.60 -7.17 -15.45
N TRP A 224 -1.69 -8.25 -14.68
CA TRP A 224 -0.57 -9.21 -14.54
C TRP A 224 -0.14 -9.78 -15.88
N LYS A 225 -1.09 -10.21 -16.73
CA LYS A 225 -0.78 -10.74 -18.06
C LYS A 225 -0.03 -9.76 -18.97
N GLN A 226 -0.20 -8.45 -18.76
CA GLN A 226 0.54 -7.44 -19.53
C GLN A 226 2.01 -7.35 -19.11
N VAL A 227 2.35 -7.59 -17.85
CA VAL A 227 3.71 -7.45 -17.31
C VAL A 227 4.44 -8.79 -17.14
N GLU A 228 3.71 -9.89 -17.05
CA GLU A 228 4.26 -11.25 -16.86
C GLU A 228 5.38 -11.62 -17.84
N PRO A 229 5.30 -11.33 -19.17
CA PRO A 229 6.38 -11.67 -20.09
C PRO A 229 7.71 -11.00 -19.72
N PHE A 230 7.69 -9.76 -19.30
CA PHE A 230 8.88 -9.04 -18.85
C PHE A 230 9.39 -9.61 -17.52
N TYR A 231 8.50 -9.85 -16.56
CA TYR A 231 8.88 -10.50 -15.29
C TYR A 231 9.54 -11.86 -15.54
N ARG A 232 9.01 -12.68 -16.45
CA ARG A 232 9.60 -13.98 -16.81
C ARG A 232 11.00 -13.83 -17.41
N ASN A 233 11.24 -12.82 -18.22
CA ASN A 233 12.57 -12.50 -18.75
C ASN A 233 13.54 -12.15 -17.61
N LEU A 234 13.13 -11.29 -16.68
CA LEU A 234 13.94 -10.92 -15.52
C LEU A 234 14.23 -12.13 -14.62
N HIS A 235 13.19 -12.92 -14.31
CA HIS A 235 13.31 -14.15 -13.51
C HIS A 235 14.29 -15.15 -14.15
N CYS A 236 14.20 -15.37 -15.46
CA CYS A 236 15.07 -16.27 -16.20
C CYS A 236 16.54 -15.87 -16.07
N TYR A 237 16.85 -14.59 -16.30
CA TYR A 237 18.19 -14.04 -16.20
C TYR A 237 18.73 -14.16 -14.76
N VAL A 238 17.96 -13.71 -13.77
CA VAL A 238 18.34 -13.77 -12.34
C VAL A 238 18.60 -15.21 -11.92
N ARG A 239 17.74 -16.14 -12.30
CA ARG A 239 17.91 -17.57 -12.01
C ARG A 239 19.20 -18.12 -12.60
N GLY A 240 19.53 -17.77 -13.85
CA GLY A 240 20.78 -18.16 -14.50
C GLY A 240 22.00 -17.66 -13.74
N GLN A 241 22.02 -16.39 -13.33
CA GLN A 241 23.12 -15.81 -12.54
C GLN A 241 23.25 -16.45 -11.15
N LEU A 242 22.12 -16.77 -10.50
CA LEU A 242 22.12 -17.49 -9.21
C LEU A 242 22.63 -18.93 -9.39
N ASN A 243 22.28 -19.60 -10.48
CA ASN A 243 22.84 -20.93 -10.80
C ASN A 243 24.35 -20.85 -11.05
N ASP A 244 24.83 -19.88 -11.82
CA ASP A 244 26.26 -19.63 -12.06
C ASP A 244 27.01 -19.40 -10.74
N LYS A 245 26.37 -18.73 -9.76
CA LYS A 245 26.95 -18.45 -8.43
C LYS A 245 26.98 -19.68 -7.53
N TYR A 246 25.86 -20.43 -7.47
CA TYR A 246 25.64 -21.44 -6.43
C TYR A 246 25.67 -22.89 -6.94
N GLY A 247 25.54 -23.11 -8.26
CA GLY A 247 25.46 -24.43 -8.88
C GLY A 247 24.13 -25.16 -8.69
N ASP A 248 23.95 -26.23 -9.43
CA ASP A 248 22.69 -26.99 -9.49
C ASP A 248 22.25 -27.61 -8.15
N ALA A 249 23.19 -27.87 -7.25
CA ALA A 249 22.88 -28.40 -5.91
C ALA A 249 22.11 -27.42 -5.04
N VAL A 250 22.23 -26.11 -5.27
CA VAL A 250 21.56 -25.06 -4.52
C VAL A 250 20.43 -24.43 -5.33
N GLN A 251 20.74 -24.00 -6.55
CA GLN A 251 19.77 -23.37 -7.47
C GLN A 251 19.92 -23.99 -8.86
N LYS A 252 18.88 -24.71 -9.30
CA LYS A 252 18.84 -25.28 -10.65
C LYS A 252 18.76 -24.19 -11.71
N ARG A 253 19.34 -24.45 -12.88
CA ARG A 253 19.27 -23.53 -14.03
C ARG A 253 17.88 -23.46 -14.66
N THR A 254 16.98 -24.38 -14.35
CA THR A 254 15.60 -24.43 -14.83
C THR A 254 14.61 -24.51 -13.68
N GLY A 255 13.34 -24.15 -13.92
CA GLY A 255 12.29 -24.19 -12.92
C GLY A 255 12.29 -22.96 -11.99
N PRO A 256 11.73 -23.08 -10.79
CA PRO A 256 11.60 -21.96 -9.85
C PRO A 256 12.91 -21.58 -9.16
N ILE A 257 12.95 -20.38 -8.59
CA ILE A 257 14.03 -19.90 -7.73
C ILE A 257 13.71 -20.18 -6.26
N ARG A 258 14.70 -20.55 -5.47
CA ARG A 258 14.59 -20.60 -4.01
C ARG A 258 14.46 -19.19 -3.45
N ALA A 259 13.42 -18.96 -2.64
CA ALA A 259 13.07 -17.62 -2.14
C ALA A 259 14.14 -16.98 -1.25
N ASP A 260 14.89 -17.76 -0.49
CA ASP A 260 15.95 -17.29 0.41
C ASP A 260 17.20 -16.75 -0.32
N LEU A 261 17.37 -17.03 -1.61
CA LEU A 261 18.52 -16.60 -2.39
C LEU A 261 18.40 -15.18 -2.99
N LEU A 262 17.27 -14.51 -2.80
CA LEU A 262 16.94 -13.25 -3.47
C LEU A 262 17.21 -12.00 -2.62
N GLY A 263 17.90 -12.15 -1.49
CA GLY A 263 18.40 -11.03 -0.70
C GLY A 263 17.33 -10.26 0.10
N ASN A 264 16.10 -10.77 0.18
CA ASN A 264 15.00 -10.16 0.90
C ASN A 264 14.15 -11.24 1.56
N MET A 265 13.70 -11.01 2.80
CA MET A 265 12.99 -11.99 3.62
C MET A 265 11.77 -12.61 2.91
N TRP A 266 11.06 -11.82 2.12
CA TRP A 266 9.88 -12.27 1.37
C TRP A 266 10.13 -12.45 -0.13
N ALA A 267 11.38 -12.22 -0.57
CA ALA A 267 11.75 -12.20 -1.99
C ALA A 267 10.81 -11.31 -2.84
N GLN A 268 10.34 -10.21 -2.23
CA GLN A 268 9.46 -9.26 -2.89
C GLN A 268 10.22 -8.24 -3.74
N GLN A 269 11.47 -7.98 -3.40
CA GLN A 269 12.41 -7.11 -4.09
C GLN A 269 13.76 -7.83 -4.14
N TRP A 270 14.53 -7.65 -5.22
CA TRP A 270 15.77 -8.40 -5.45
C TRP A 270 17.00 -7.49 -5.55
N GLY A 271 16.87 -6.23 -5.17
CA GLY A 271 17.97 -5.24 -5.26
C GLY A 271 19.24 -5.66 -4.52
N ASN A 272 19.09 -6.36 -3.38
CA ASN A 272 20.23 -6.79 -2.55
C ASN A 272 21.13 -7.85 -3.22
N VAL A 273 20.68 -8.52 -4.28
CA VAL A 273 21.52 -9.45 -5.06
C VAL A 273 22.06 -8.83 -6.34
N TYR A 274 22.07 -7.50 -6.46
CA TYR A 274 22.58 -6.82 -7.65
C TYR A 274 24.03 -7.17 -7.97
N ASP A 275 24.87 -7.36 -6.96
CA ASP A 275 26.28 -7.80 -7.11
C ASP A 275 26.40 -9.15 -7.85
N VAL A 276 25.42 -10.03 -7.69
CA VAL A 276 25.36 -11.33 -8.38
C VAL A 276 24.82 -11.21 -9.81
N VAL A 277 23.84 -10.34 -10.01
CA VAL A 277 23.06 -10.27 -11.27
C VAL A 277 23.40 -9.05 -12.14
N GLN A 278 24.34 -8.20 -11.74
CA GLN A 278 24.70 -7.01 -12.51
C GLN A 278 25.11 -7.37 -13.94
N PRO A 279 24.73 -6.58 -14.94
CA PRO A 279 25.13 -6.79 -16.33
C PRO A 279 26.65 -6.76 -16.48
N LYS A 280 27.24 -7.81 -17.04
CA LYS A 280 28.70 -7.91 -17.19
C LYS A 280 29.22 -6.87 -18.19
N GLY A 281 30.38 -6.26 -17.88
CA GLY A 281 31.02 -5.29 -18.77
C GLY A 281 30.38 -3.90 -18.75
N THR A 282 29.45 -3.65 -17.84
CA THR A 282 28.82 -2.33 -17.65
C THR A 282 29.28 -1.69 -16.34
N THR A 283 29.46 -0.38 -16.34
CA THR A 283 29.76 0.41 -15.14
C THR A 283 28.81 1.58 -15.05
N SER A 284 28.40 1.94 -13.84
CA SER A 284 27.70 3.21 -13.62
C SER A 284 28.75 4.31 -13.48
N SER A 285 28.64 5.38 -14.27
CA SER A 285 29.59 6.51 -14.23
C SER A 285 29.44 7.37 -12.98
N TYR A 286 28.33 7.23 -12.24
CA TYR A 286 28.08 8.02 -11.04
C TYR A 286 27.38 7.24 -9.93
N SER A 287 27.54 7.73 -8.71
CA SER A 287 26.73 7.36 -7.53
C SER A 287 26.02 8.60 -7.03
N LEU A 288 24.71 8.54 -6.92
CA LEU A 288 23.91 9.67 -6.42
C LEU A 288 24.33 10.06 -4.99
N ASP A 289 24.65 9.09 -4.13
CA ASP A 289 25.14 9.34 -2.77
C ASP A 289 26.40 10.20 -2.77
N LYS A 290 27.38 9.84 -3.63
CA LYS A 290 28.62 10.59 -3.77
C LYS A 290 28.38 11.99 -4.35
N LEU A 291 27.47 12.13 -5.31
CA LEU A 291 27.12 13.42 -5.89
C LEU A 291 26.45 14.34 -4.86
N LEU A 292 25.48 13.83 -4.11
CA LEU A 292 24.81 14.59 -3.05
C LEU A 292 25.81 15.11 -2.02
N THR A 293 26.72 14.22 -1.55
CA THR A 293 27.76 14.59 -0.60
C THR A 293 28.73 15.62 -1.19
N ALA A 294 29.22 15.42 -2.42
CA ALA A 294 30.17 16.31 -3.08
C ALA A 294 29.59 17.70 -3.37
N LYS A 295 28.27 17.79 -3.64
CA LYS A 295 27.57 19.07 -3.90
C LYS A 295 27.02 19.70 -2.60
N GLY A 296 27.43 19.21 -1.43
CA GLY A 296 27.09 19.77 -0.12
C GLY A 296 25.60 19.74 0.19
N TYR A 297 24.94 18.63 -0.12
CA TYR A 297 23.57 18.40 0.32
C TYR A 297 23.52 18.08 1.81
N ASP A 298 22.48 18.57 2.43
CA ASP A 298 22.03 18.20 3.77
C ASP A 298 20.54 17.80 3.72
N PRO A 299 19.95 17.26 4.77
CA PRO A 299 18.54 16.87 4.80
C PRO A 299 17.58 17.98 4.40
N LEU A 300 17.82 19.21 4.83
CA LEU A 300 16.97 20.36 4.50
C LEU A 300 17.05 20.71 3.01
N LYS A 301 18.24 20.69 2.44
CA LYS A 301 18.48 20.94 1.01
C LYS A 301 17.82 19.84 0.16
N MET A 302 17.82 18.58 0.62
CA MET A 302 17.11 17.49 -0.07
C MET A 302 15.60 17.76 -0.13
N VAL A 303 14.97 18.15 0.99
CA VAL A 303 13.53 18.49 1.02
C VAL A 303 13.21 19.72 0.16
N LYS A 304 14.07 20.76 0.18
CA LYS A 304 13.92 21.92 -0.69
C LYS A 304 14.04 21.58 -2.17
N THR A 305 14.89 20.61 -2.51
CA THR A 305 15.01 20.11 -3.89
C THR A 305 13.73 19.43 -4.33
N GLY A 306 13.14 18.60 -3.46
CA GLY A 306 11.82 18.00 -3.70
C GLY A 306 10.72 19.04 -3.86
N GLU A 307 10.62 20.03 -2.96
CA GLU A 307 9.67 21.15 -3.11
C GLU A 307 9.85 21.88 -4.44
N ASN A 308 11.10 22.15 -4.82
CA ASN A 308 11.40 22.82 -6.08
C ASN A 308 10.91 22.02 -7.29
N PHE A 309 10.95 20.68 -7.23
CA PHE A 309 10.38 19.85 -8.29
C PHE A 309 8.88 20.13 -8.46
N TYR A 310 8.09 20.03 -7.39
CA TYR A 310 6.64 20.28 -7.44
C TYR A 310 6.30 21.72 -7.83
N SER A 311 7.05 22.69 -7.30
CA SER A 311 6.88 24.10 -7.68
C SER A 311 7.21 24.35 -9.15
N SER A 312 8.19 23.65 -9.71
CA SER A 312 8.58 23.79 -11.12
C SER A 312 7.47 23.38 -12.09
N ILE A 313 6.65 22.41 -11.72
CA ILE A 313 5.47 21.98 -12.49
C ILE A 313 4.22 22.81 -12.20
N GLY A 314 4.34 23.88 -11.40
CA GLY A 314 3.28 24.87 -11.16
C GLY A 314 2.49 24.68 -9.88
N MET A 315 2.90 23.77 -8.99
CA MET A 315 2.25 23.63 -7.69
C MET A 315 2.72 24.71 -6.71
N THR A 316 1.83 25.11 -5.80
CA THR A 316 2.11 26.16 -4.82
C THR A 316 3.19 25.68 -3.83
N PRO A 317 4.22 26.49 -3.52
CA PRO A 317 5.24 26.16 -2.53
C PRO A 317 4.65 25.71 -1.18
N LEU A 318 5.39 24.90 -0.45
CA LEU A 318 4.97 24.38 0.85
C LEU A 318 4.75 25.53 1.85
N PRO A 319 3.74 25.45 2.72
CA PRO A 319 3.44 26.51 3.67
C PRO A 319 4.53 26.64 4.73
N GLU A 320 4.63 27.82 5.36
CA GLU A 320 5.61 28.06 6.43
C GLU A 320 5.47 27.07 7.60
N THR A 321 4.23 26.63 7.87
CA THR A 321 3.93 25.62 8.88
C THR A 321 4.62 24.30 8.61
N PHE A 322 4.75 23.87 7.35
CA PHE A 322 5.49 22.68 6.95
C PHE A 322 6.95 22.76 7.42
N TRP A 323 7.64 23.84 7.11
CA TRP A 323 9.05 24.02 7.46
C TRP A 323 9.30 24.14 8.95
N LYS A 324 8.35 24.69 9.70
CA LYS A 324 8.44 24.87 11.16
C LYS A 324 8.10 23.60 11.94
N ARG A 325 7.26 22.72 11.38
CA ARG A 325 6.62 21.63 12.15
C ARG A 325 6.99 20.23 11.67
N SER A 326 7.54 20.07 10.45
CA SER A 326 8.02 18.77 9.97
C SER A 326 9.22 18.27 10.79
N MET A 327 9.35 16.96 10.91
CA MET A 327 10.51 16.32 11.48
C MET A 327 11.36 15.76 10.34
N ILE A 328 12.32 16.54 9.86
CA ILE A 328 13.17 16.21 8.70
C ILE A 328 14.39 15.38 9.13
N THR A 329 14.88 15.57 10.37
CA THR A 329 16.04 14.87 10.91
C THR A 329 15.68 14.18 12.21
N ARG A 330 16.44 13.14 12.58
CA ARG A 330 16.27 12.46 13.88
C ARG A 330 16.62 13.40 15.03
N PRO A 331 15.69 13.68 15.96
CA PRO A 331 16.01 14.37 17.21
C PRO A 331 17.02 13.56 18.05
N GLN A 332 17.83 14.26 18.83
CA GLN A 332 18.82 13.63 19.73
C GLN A 332 18.30 13.46 21.17
N ASP A 333 17.21 14.12 21.50
CA ASP A 333 16.65 14.27 22.85
C ASP A 333 15.46 13.36 23.14
N ARG A 334 14.98 12.60 22.15
CA ARG A 334 13.81 11.74 22.29
C ARG A 334 13.76 10.61 21.26
N GLU A 335 12.99 9.56 21.60
CA GLU A 335 12.72 8.48 20.66
C GLU A 335 11.57 8.85 19.71
N VAL A 336 11.72 8.48 18.45
CA VAL A 336 10.79 8.79 17.35
C VAL A 336 10.67 7.61 16.37
N VAL A 337 9.59 7.59 15.60
CA VAL A 337 9.45 6.68 14.46
C VAL A 337 10.19 7.28 13.27
N CYS A 338 11.33 6.68 12.88
CA CYS A 338 12.16 7.18 11.77
C CYS A 338 11.61 6.85 10.37
N HIS A 339 10.73 5.86 10.23
CA HIS A 339 10.12 5.52 8.94
C HIS A 339 9.45 6.76 8.34
N ALA A 340 9.78 7.07 7.08
CA ALA A 340 9.24 8.24 6.39
C ALA A 340 7.71 8.18 6.29
N SER A 341 7.07 9.34 6.41
CA SER A 341 5.62 9.47 6.25
C SER A 341 5.20 10.93 6.09
N ALA A 342 4.18 11.14 5.27
CA ALA A 342 3.52 12.42 5.08
C ALA A 342 2.24 12.52 5.93
N TRP A 343 1.93 13.71 6.40
CA TRP A 343 0.86 13.97 7.36
C TRP A 343 0.04 15.19 6.96
N ASP A 344 -1.27 15.10 7.15
CA ASP A 344 -2.20 16.23 7.15
C ASP A 344 -2.87 16.30 8.54
N LEU A 345 -2.65 17.39 9.27
CA LEU A 345 -3.07 17.52 10.67
C LEU A 345 -4.39 18.29 10.85
N ASP A 346 -4.86 18.96 9.81
CA ASP A 346 -6.04 19.82 9.90
C ASP A 346 -6.98 19.75 8.68
N ASP A 347 -6.68 18.82 7.76
CA ASP A 347 -7.40 18.65 6.49
C ASP A 347 -7.37 19.90 5.59
N ARG A 348 -6.31 20.74 5.73
CA ARG A 348 -6.13 22.00 4.99
C ARG A 348 -4.68 22.27 4.58
N ASP A 349 -3.90 22.93 5.44
CA ASP A 349 -2.54 23.39 5.15
C ASP A 349 -1.52 23.06 6.26
N ASP A 350 -1.91 22.44 7.38
CA ASP A 350 -0.96 21.91 8.36
C ASP A 350 -0.46 20.52 7.92
N ILE A 351 0.15 20.50 6.76
CA ILE A 351 0.81 19.33 6.22
C ILE A 351 2.25 19.24 6.72
N ARG A 352 2.76 18.02 6.90
CA ARG A 352 4.11 17.75 7.42
C ARG A 352 4.69 16.49 6.82
N ILE A 353 6.02 16.38 6.83
CA ILE A 353 6.71 15.10 6.71
C ILE A 353 7.40 14.74 8.03
N LYS A 354 7.56 13.44 8.24
CA LYS A 354 8.36 12.88 9.32
C LYS A 354 9.29 11.84 8.73
N MET A 355 10.59 12.10 8.85
CA MET A 355 11.63 11.14 8.49
C MET A 355 12.95 11.48 9.20
N CYS A 356 13.84 10.48 9.32
CA CYS A 356 15.21 10.64 9.80
C CYS A 356 16.15 10.69 8.59
N THR A 357 16.06 11.74 7.81
CA THR A 357 16.68 11.86 6.48
C THR A 357 18.20 11.72 6.53
N LYS A 358 18.71 10.81 5.72
CA LYS A 358 20.14 10.64 5.43
C LYS A 358 20.46 11.22 4.06
N VAL A 359 21.70 11.64 3.85
CA VAL A 359 22.15 12.18 2.56
C VAL A 359 22.59 11.02 1.67
N ASN A 360 21.62 10.41 0.99
CA ASN A 360 21.83 9.32 0.02
C ASN A 360 20.74 9.33 -1.07
N GLY A 361 20.90 8.51 -2.09
CA GLY A 361 19.96 8.44 -3.21
C GLY A 361 18.61 7.83 -2.86
N GLU A 362 18.58 6.92 -1.89
CA GLU A 362 17.35 6.32 -1.39
C GLU A 362 16.46 7.38 -0.73
N ASP A 363 17.00 8.13 0.22
CA ASP A 363 16.24 9.19 0.90
C ASP A 363 15.96 10.38 -0.03
N PHE A 364 16.79 10.63 -1.03
CA PHE A 364 16.49 11.61 -2.07
C PHE A 364 15.22 11.23 -2.84
N TYR A 365 15.08 9.95 -3.24
CA TYR A 365 13.83 9.44 -3.81
C TYR A 365 12.67 9.53 -2.83
N THR A 366 12.86 9.06 -1.58
CA THR A 366 11.83 9.03 -0.54
C THR A 366 11.29 10.44 -0.24
N VAL A 367 12.14 11.47 -0.20
CA VAL A 367 11.68 12.86 -0.05
C VAL A 367 10.71 13.27 -1.16
N HIS A 368 11.03 12.95 -2.42
CA HIS A 368 10.11 13.26 -3.53
C HIS A 368 8.81 12.48 -3.45
N HIS A 369 8.84 11.24 -2.96
CA HIS A 369 7.67 10.41 -2.72
C HIS A 369 6.78 10.98 -1.60
N GLU A 370 7.32 11.26 -0.42
CA GLU A 370 6.56 11.78 0.72
C GLU A 370 5.93 13.15 0.43
N LEU A 371 6.66 14.02 -0.26
CA LEU A 371 6.10 15.28 -0.72
C LEU A 371 4.94 15.08 -1.71
N GLY A 372 4.94 13.99 -2.49
CA GLY A 372 3.80 13.62 -3.35
C GLY A 372 2.51 13.47 -2.56
N HIS A 373 2.56 12.80 -1.42
CA HIS A 373 1.42 12.71 -0.52
C HIS A 373 0.97 14.08 -0.02
N ASN A 374 1.90 14.94 0.42
CA ASN A 374 1.56 16.28 0.91
C ASN A 374 0.94 17.16 -0.18
N TYR A 375 1.47 17.11 -1.41
CA TYR A 375 0.91 17.87 -2.52
C TYR A 375 -0.47 17.35 -2.94
N TYR A 376 -0.72 16.04 -2.83
CA TYR A 376 -2.04 15.48 -3.06
C TYR A 376 -3.04 15.92 -1.97
N GLN A 377 -2.64 15.85 -0.69
CA GLN A 377 -3.43 16.33 0.45
C GLN A 377 -3.85 17.79 0.26
N ARG A 378 -2.92 18.64 -0.16
CA ARG A 378 -3.21 20.06 -0.46
C ARG A 378 -4.12 20.25 -1.67
N ALA A 379 -3.99 19.43 -2.69
CA ALA A 379 -4.79 19.56 -3.90
C ALA A 379 -6.28 19.36 -3.60
N TYR A 380 -6.62 18.33 -2.82
CA TYR A 380 -8.02 18.03 -2.48
C TYR A 380 -8.54 18.72 -1.21
N LYS A 381 -7.79 19.65 -0.62
CA LYS A 381 -8.15 20.30 0.68
C LYS A 381 -9.51 21.00 0.70
N ASP A 382 -10.00 21.45 -0.45
CA ASP A 382 -11.29 22.14 -0.59
C ASP A 382 -12.47 21.18 -0.87
N GLN A 383 -12.21 19.88 -0.99
CA GLN A 383 -13.24 18.85 -1.08
C GLN A 383 -13.99 18.68 0.27
N PRO A 384 -15.24 18.21 0.27
CA PRO A 384 -15.89 17.68 1.45
C PRO A 384 -15.02 16.61 2.14
N PHE A 385 -15.12 16.49 3.46
CA PHE A 385 -14.21 15.65 4.26
C PHE A 385 -14.11 14.19 3.75
N LEU A 386 -15.24 13.56 3.43
CA LEU A 386 -15.25 12.18 2.92
C LEU A 386 -14.60 12.01 1.55
N PHE A 387 -14.34 13.10 0.84
CA PHE A 387 -13.62 13.10 -0.45
C PHE A 387 -12.16 13.51 -0.33
N LYS A 388 -11.69 13.89 0.88
CA LYS A 388 -10.28 14.24 1.14
C LYS A 388 -9.42 12.99 1.26
N ASN A 389 -9.30 12.27 0.16
CA ASN A 389 -8.45 11.10 0.00
C ASN A 389 -8.11 10.94 -1.49
N GLY A 390 -7.18 10.04 -1.82
CA GLY A 390 -6.92 9.67 -3.21
C GLY A 390 -8.11 8.95 -3.86
N ALA A 391 -8.14 8.94 -5.19
CA ALA A 391 -9.15 8.24 -5.99
C ALA A 391 -9.36 6.78 -5.58
N ASN A 392 -8.25 6.13 -5.25
CA ASN A 392 -8.14 4.90 -4.46
C ASN A 392 -6.76 4.90 -3.76
N ASP A 393 -6.52 3.94 -2.90
CA ASP A 393 -5.28 3.87 -2.11
C ASP A 393 -4.01 3.65 -2.96
N GLY A 394 -4.12 3.07 -4.16
CA GLY A 394 -3.03 2.95 -5.11
C GLY A 394 -2.63 4.29 -5.76
N PHE A 395 -3.54 5.26 -5.87
CA PHE A 395 -3.21 6.60 -6.40
C PHE A 395 -2.29 7.36 -5.46
N HIS A 396 -2.56 7.35 -4.15
CA HIS A 396 -1.71 8.06 -3.18
C HIS A 396 -0.25 7.61 -3.25
N GLU A 397 -0.02 6.31 -3.31
CA GLU A 397 1.32 5.74 -3.46
C GLU A 397 1.93 6.08 -4.83
N ALA A 398 1.14 6.01 -5.90
CA ALA A 398 1.62 6.21 -7.26
C ALA A 398 2.04 7.66 -7.56
N ILE A 399 1.44 8.65 -6.92
CA ILE A 399 1.72 10.08 -7.16
C ILE A 399 3.16 10.41 -6.77
N GLY A 400 3.59 10.03 -5.58
CA GLY A 400 4.96 10.23 -5.12
C GLY A 400 5.97 9.42 -5.95
N ASP A 401 5.63 8.17 -6.26
CA ASP A 401 6.44 7.30 -7.10
C ASP A 401 6.61 7.84 -8.53
N PHE A 402 5.56 8.39 -9.14
CA PHE A 402 5.61 9.02 -10.45
C PHE A 402 6.62 10.18 -10.49
N VAL A 403 6.59 11.06 -9.49
CA VAL A 403 7.58 12.14 -9.37
C VAL A 403 8.97 11.58 -9.13
N GLY A 404 9.10 10.55 -8.30
CA GLY A 404 10.35 9.83 -8.05
C GLY A 404 10.99 9.26 -9.32
N LEU A 405 10.20 8.70 -10.25
CA LEU A 405 10.71 8.25 -11.55
C LEU A 405 11.41 9.39 -12.32
N SER A 406 10.81 10.56 -12.33
CA SER A 406 11.37 11.75 -12.99
C SER A 406 12.59 12.31 -12.23
N ALA A 407 12.55 12.31 -10.90
CA ALA A 407 13.59 12.84 -10.03
C ALA A 407 14.90 12.03 -10.05
N LEU A 408 14.86 10.77 -10.45
CA LEU A 408 16.06 9.93 -10.61
C LEU A 408 16.64 9.95 -12.02
N THR A 409 15.99 10.62 -12.98
CA THR A 409 16.51 10.66 -14.36
C THR A 409 17.83 11.44 -14.44
N PRO A 410 18.79 10.98 -15.25
CA PRO A 410 20.01 11.75 -15.52
C PRO A 410 19.71 13.18 -16.03
N THR A 411 18.62 13.35 -16.78
CA THR A 411 18.13 14.63 -17.29
C THR A 411 17.83 15.58 -16.14
N TYR A 412 17.04 15.14 -15.15
CA TYR A 412 16.73 15.97 -13.97
C TYR A 412 17.98 16.27 -13.14
N LEU A 413 18.79 15.26 -12.86
CA LEU A 413 20.02 15.42 -12.06
C LEU A 413 20.98 16.44 -12.71
N GLN A 414 21.03 16.50 -14.05
CA GLN A 414 21.78 17.51 -14.77
C GLN A 414 21.11 18.90 -14.68
N GLN A 415 19.80 18.99 -14.83
CA GLN A 415 19.05 20.26 -14.70
C GLN A 415 19.23 20.94 -13.35
N ILE A 416 19.33 20.16 -12.27
CA ILE A 416 19.56 20.70 -10.91
C ILE A 416 21.04 20.81 -10.52
N GLY A 417 21.96 20.53 -11.45
CA GLY A 417 23.42 20.67 -11.26
C GLY A 417 24.08 19.58 -10.38
N LEU A 418 23.41 18.46 -10.17
CA LEU A 418 24.01 17.28 -9.53
C LEU A 418 24.92 16.53 -10.50
N LEU A 419 24.53 16.41 -11.76
CA LEU A 419 25.37 15.87 -12.83
C LEU A 419 25.86 16.99 -13.74
N ASP A 420 27.15 17.00 -14.06
CA ASP A 420 27.72 17.93 -15.04
C ASP A 420 27.39 17.49 -16.48
N LYS A 421 27.28 16.16 -16.69
CA LYS A 421 26.93 15.56 -17.99
C LYS A 421 26.08 14.30 -17.77
N ALA A 422 25.00 14.18 -18.53
CA ALA A 422 24.19 12.96 -18.53
C ALA A 422 25.02 11.77 -19.10
N PRO A 423 24.91 10.59 -18.48
CA PRO A 423 25.58 9.37 -18.94
C PRO A 423 25.08 8.94 -20.33
N GLY A 424 25.91 8.19 -21.04
CA GLY A 424 25.58 7.61 -22.33
C GLY A 424 24.50 6.51 -22.25
N ALA A 425 24.03 6.04 -23.42
CA ALA A 425 23.03 4.98 -23.50
C ALA A 425 23.55 3.61 -23.01
N ASP A 426 24.86 3.42 -22.95
CA ASP A 426 25.54 2.25 -22.42
C ASP A 426 25.32 2.05 -20.91
N GLU A 427 24.95 3.12 -20.18
CA GLU A 427 24.62 3.07 -18.77
C GLU A 427 23.13 2.84 -18.46
N ASP A 428 22.27 2.81 -19.48
CA ASP A 428 20.84 2.58 -19.30
C ASP A 428 20.52 1.20 -18.72
N ILE A 429 21.24 0.18 -19.16
CA ILE A 429 20.98 -1.21 -18.74
C ILE A 429 21.26 -1.42 -17.25
N PRO A 430 22.42 -1.02 -16.69
CA PRO A 430 22.66 -1.08 -15.24
C PRO A 430 21.63 -0.31 -14.41
N PHE A 431 21.25 0.88 -14.84
CA PHE A 431 20.25 1.69 -14.17
C PHE A 431 18.88 1.00 -14.17
N LEU A 432 18.40 0.57 -15.33
CA LEU A 432 17.13 -0.13 -15.48
C LEU A 432 17.11 -1.48 -14.77
N MET A 433 18.25 -2.21 -14.72
CA MET A 433 18.36 -3.46 -13.98
C MET A 433 18.13 -3.24 -12.48
N LYS A 434 18.75 -2.25 -11.86
CA LYS A 434 18.52 -1.91 -10.45
C LYS A 434 17.05 -1.61 -10.19
N MET A 435 16.44 -0.78 -11.04
CA MET A 435 15.01 -0.48 -10.92
C MET A 435 14.11 -1.70 -11.13
N ALA A 436 14.45 -2.60 -12.07
CA ALA A 436 13.65 -3.79 -12.33
C ALA A 436 13.71 -4.79 -11.17
N LEU A 437 14.87 -4.95 -10.54
CA LEU A 437 15.03 -5.78 -9.34
C LEU A 437 14.20 -5.28 -8.15
N ASP A 438 13.87 -4.01 -8.12
CA ASP A 438 12.95 -3.41 -7.16
C ASP A 438 11.49 -3.46 -7.66
N LYS A 439 11.19 -2.73 -8.73
CA LYS A 439 9.81 -2.47 -9.17
C LYS A 439 9.13 -3.66 -9.87
N ILE A 440 9.87 -4.40 -10.71
CA ILE A 440 9.30 -5.52 -11.49
C ILE A 440 9.25 -6.80 -10.67
N ALA A 441 10.28 -7.07 -9.88
CA ALA A 441 10.30 -8.20 -8.95
C ALA A 441 9.13 -8.13 -7.95
N PHE A 442 8.72 -6.93 -7.57
CA PHE A 442 7.62 -6.69 -6.61
C PHE A 442 6.23 -7.03 -7.17
N LEU A 443 5.98 -6.82 -8.46
CA LEU A 443 4.63 -6.90 -9.04
C LEU A 443 3.88 -8.20 -8.71
N PRO A 444 4.43 -9.40 -8.93
CA PRO A 444 3.72 -10.63 -8.61
C PRO A 444 3.49 -10.83 -7.10
N PHE A 445 4.38 -10.32 -6.25
CA PHE A 445 4.20 -10.37 -4.80
C PHE A 445 3.09 -9.40 -4.37
N GLY A 446 3.09 -8.17 -4.89
CA GLY A 446 2.05 -7.18 -4.64
C GLY A 446 0.65 -7.69 -4.98
N LEU A 447 0.54 -8.47 -6.07
CA LEU A 447 -0.70 -9.11 -6.48
C LEU A 447 -1.10 -10.30 -5.59
N MET A 448 -0.16 -11.24 -5.32
CA MET A 448 -0.53 -12.53 -4.76
C MET A 448 -0.88 -12.50 -3.28
N VAL A 449 -0.39 -11.52 -2.51
CA VAL A 449 -0.68 -11.42 -1.06
C VAL A 449 -2.17 -11.28 -0.80
N ASP A 450 -2.84 -10.36 -1.51
CA ASP A 450 -4.28 -10.19 -1.37
C ASP A 450 -5.07 -11.27 -2.09
N ARG A 451 -4.57 -11.81 -3.20
CA ARG A 451 -5.20 -12.97 -3.85
C ARG A 451 -5.35 -14.12 -2.86
N TRP A 452 -4.30 -14.44 -2.09
CA TRP A 452 -4.35 -15.43 -1.03
C TRP A 452 -5.38 -15.05 0.06
N ARG A 453 -5.41 -13.79 0.49
CA ARG A 453 -6.38 -13.34 1.50
C ARG A 453 -7.83 -13.41 1.00
N TRP A 454 -8.08 -13.10 -0.28
CA TRP A 454 -9.42 -13.23 -0.86
C TRP A 454 -9.90 -14.69 -0.89
N GLU A 455 -9.01 -15.62 -1.24
CA GLU A 455 -9.29 -17.07 -1.18
C GLU A 455 -9.57 -17.55 0.26
N VAL A 456 -8.86 -17.01 1.24
CA VAL A 456 -9.11 -17.27 2.67
C VAL A 456 -10.46 -16.70 3.12
N PHE A 457 -10.74 -15.45 2.81
CA PHE A 457 -11.98 -14.78 3.21
C PHE A 457 -13.22 -15.38 2.51
N SER A 458 -13.12 -15.79 1.27
CA SER A 458 -14.21 -16.47 0.57
C SER A 458 -14.47 -17.89 1.08
N GLY A 459 -13.51 -18.49 1.81
CA GLY A 459 -13.56 -19.88 2.24
C GLY A 459 -13.12 -20.87 1.17
N GLU A 460 -12.62 -20.42 0.03
CA GLU A 460 -12.03 -21.28 -1.01
C GLU A 460 -10.83 -22.06 -0.47
N VAL A 461 -10.04 -21.43 0.40
CA VAL A 461 -8.93 -22.04 1.12
C VAL A 461 -9.29 -22.14 2.59
N ASN A 462 -9.35 -23.37 3.10
CA ASN A 462 -9.59 -23.64 4.52
C ASN A 462 -8.29 -23.57 5.36
N PRO A 463 -8.38 -23.46 6.70
CA PRO A 463 -7.22 -23.22 7.56
C PRO A 463 -6.12 -24.28 7.46
N GLU A 464 -6.45 -25.55 7.19
CA GLU A 464 -5.48 -26.63 7.05
C GLU A 464 -4.54 -26.39 5.86
N HIS A 465 -5.05 -25.73 4.79
CA HIS A 465 -4.35 -25.51 3.53
C HIS A 465 -3.79 -24.07 3.36
N TYR A 466 -3.84 -23.20 4.37
CA TYR A 466 -3.36 -21.81 4.26
C TYR A 466 -1.93 -21.70 3.74
N ASN A 467 -1.01 -22.49 4.28
CA ASN A 467 0.39 -22.45 3.86
C ASN A 467 0.62 -23.05 2.47
N GLU A 468 -0.10 -24.13 2.16
CA GLU A 468 -0.04 -24.77 0.83
C GLU A 468 -0.53 -23.82 -0.27
N ALA A 469 -1.69 -23.18 -0.07
CA ALA A 469 -2.24 -22.19 -1.01
C ALA A 469 -1.31 -21.00 -1.20
N TRP A 470 -0.68 -20.50 -0.13
CA TRP A 470 0.34 -19.47 -0.22
C TRP A 470 1.48 -19.85 -1.18
N TRP A 471 2.05 -21.03 -1.01
CA TRP A 471 3.15 -21.47 -1.87
C TRP A 471 2.73 -21.84 -3.29
N LYS A 472 1.49 -22.27 -3.50
CA LYS A 472 0.91 -22.41 -4.86
C LYS A 472 0.86 -21.06 -5.58
N LEU A 473 0.44 -20.00 -4.89
CA LEU A 473 0.40 -18.66 -5.48
C LEU A 473 1.82 -18.09 -5.67
N ARG A 474 2.75 -18.34 -4.74
CA ARG A 474 4.17 -17.98 -4.89
C ARG A 474 4.78 -18.63 -6.15
N LEU A 475 4.53 -19.93 -6.32
CA LEU A 475 4.97 -20.62 -7.51
C LEU A 475 4.30 -20.08 -8.77
N LYS A 476 2.97 -19.92 -8.76
CA LYS A 476 2.20 -19.45 -9.92
C LYS A 476 2.63 -18.07 -10.40
N TYR A 477 2.72 -17.09 -9.51
CA TYR A 477 2.96 -15.70 -9.89
C TYR A 477 4.44 -15.32 -9.88
N GLN A 478 5.20 -15.79 -8.89
CA GLN A 478 6.60 -15.40 -8.74
C GLN A 478 7.61 -16.43 -9.29
N GLY A 479 7.18 -17.68 -9.54
CA GLY A 479 8.13 -18.75 -9.88
C GLY A 479 9.09 -19.06 -8.73
N LEU A 480 8.62 -18.96 -7.49
CA LEU A 480 9.44 -19.19 -6.29
C LEU A 480 8.98 -20.41 -5.52
N VAL A 481 9.96 -21.05 -4.86
CA VAL A 481 9.75 -22.15 -3.93
C VAL A 481 10.46 -21.86 -2.60
N PRO A 482 10.02 -22.47 -1.48
CA PRO A 482 10.75 -22.36 -0.22
C PRO A 482 12.12 -23.05 -0.33
N PRO A 483 13.07 -22.73 0.58
CA PRO A 483 14.40 -23.35 0.60
C PRO A 483 14.40 -24.86 0.95
N GLY A 484 13.29 -25.38 1.42
CA GLY A 484 13.08 -26.78 1.78
C GLY A 484 11.62 -27.05 2.09
N ASP A 485 11.30 -28.31 2.43
CA ASP A 485 9.94 -28.71 2.80
C ASP A 485 9.46 -27.90 4.01
N ARG A 486 8.22 -27.41 3.92
CA ARG A 486 7.63 -26.66 5.03
C ARG A 486 6.95 -27.58 6.04
N PRO A 487 7.13 -27.34 7.35
CA PRO A 487 6.41 -28.09 8.38
C PRO A 487 4.89 -28.02 8.18
N ALA A 488 4.16 -29.06 8.57
CA ALA A 488 2.71 -29.11 8.45
C ALA A 488 1.97 -28.00 9.23
N ASP A 489 2.59 -27.50 10.30
CA ASP A 489 2.09 -26.39 11.12
C ASP A 489 2.60 -25.00 10.68
N ALA A 490 3.32 -24.92 9.56
CA ALA A 490 3.82 -23.64 9.05
C ALA A 490 2.68 -22.69 8.69
N PHE A 491 2.96 -21.40 8.89
CA PHE A 491 2.07 -20.30 8.48
C PHE A 491 2.89 -19.15 7.90
N ASP A 492 3.59 -19.43 6.79
CA ASP A 492 4.52 -18.49 6.15
C ASP A 492 3.87 -17.14 5.74
N PRO A 493 2.57 -17.06 5.36
CA PRO A 493 1.91 -15.77 5.18
C PRO A 493 2.00 -14.86 6.40
N GLY A 494 1.89 -15.42 7.61
CA GLY A 494 1.98 -14.67 8.86
C GLY A 494 3.37 -14.10 9.17
N ALA A 495 4.40 -14.52 8.44
CA ALA A 495 5.75 -13.94 8.55
C ALA A 495 5.90 -12.61 7.76
N LYS A 496 4.89 -12.17 7.02
CA LYS A 496 4.80 -10.86 6.37
C LYS A 496 3.85 -9.95 7.14
N TYR A 497 4.37 -8.83 7.67
CA TYR A 497 3.63 -7.89 8.54
C TYR A 497 2.19 -7.60 8.11
N HIS A 498 1.97 -7.36 6.82
CA HIS A 498 0.67 -6.98 6.28
C HIS A 498 -0.42 -8.06 6.44
N VAL A 499 -0.05 -9.30 6.75
CA VAL A 499 -1.00 -10.38 7.05
C VAL A 499 -1.47 -10.27 8.51
N PRO A 500 -0.62 -10.35 9.54
CA PRO A 500 -1.05 -10.14 10.93
C PRO A 500 -1.51 -8.71 11.22
N GLY A 501 -0.95 -7.72 10.55
CA GLY A 501 -1.35 -6.30 10.65
C GLY A 501 -2.59 -5.93 9.82
N ASN A 502 -3.17 -6.87 9.09
CA ASN A 502 -4.42 -6.74 8.32
C ASN A 502 -4.47 -5.55 7.35
N THR A 503 -3.33 -5.20 6.77
CA THR A 503 -3.24 -4.10 5.80
C THR A 503 -3.49 -4.61 4.38
N PRO A 504 -4.47 -4.09 3.63
CA PRO A 504 -4.68 -4.42 2.21
C PRO A 504 -3.41 -4.17 1.39
N TYR A 505 -3.10 -5.06 0.46
CA TYR A 505 -1.80 -5.07 -0.23
C TYR A 505 -1.87 -4.77 -1.72
N THR A 506 -3.02 -4.97 -2.36
CA THR A 506 -3.22 -4.73 -3.80
C THR A 506 -2.94 -3.28 -4.19
N ARG A 507 -3.05 -2.32 -3.27
CA ARG A 507 -2.67 -0.92 -3.47
C ARG A 507 -1.26 -0.75 -4.01
N TYR A 508 -0.31 -1.54 -3.50
CA TYR A 508 1.09 -1.49 -3.94
C TYR A 508 1.29 -2.06 -5.34
N PHE A 509 0.55 -3.13 -5.69
CA PHE A 509 0.55 -3.65 -7.06
C PHE A 509 0.04 -2.60 -8.06
N LEU A 510 -1.07 -1.95 -7.74
CA LEU A 510 -1.66 -0.89 -8.58
C LEU A 510 -0.75 0.33 -8.65
N ALA A 511 -0.20 0.78 -7.53
CA ALA A 511 0.72 1.92 -7.48
C ALA A 511 1.94 1.71 -8.38
N HIS A 512 2.52 0.50 -8.37
CA HIS A 512 3.64 0.14 -9.26
C HIS A 512 3.26 0.17 -10.75
N ILE A 513 1.98 0.05 -11.10
CA ILE A 513 1.51 0.20 -12.47
C ILE A 513 1.17 1.66 -12.78
N TYR A 514 0.41 2.32 -11.90
CA TYR A 514 -0.03 3.71 -12.09
C TYR A 514 1.14 4.67 -12.26
N GLN A 515 2.22 4.54 -11.49
CA GLN A 515 3.38 5.42 -11.61
C GLN A 515 3.95 5.45 -13.03
N PHE A 516 4.03 4.30 -13.69
CA PHE A 516 4.52 4.21 -15.07
C PHE A 516 3.49 4.72 -16.08
N GLN A 517 2.20 4.47 -15.85
CA GLN A 517 1.12 4.99 -16.70
C GLN A 517 1.06 6.52 -16.63
N PHE A 518 1.16 7.10 -15.44
CA PHE A 518 1.26 8.55 -15.25
C PHE A 518 2.51 9.12 -15.90
N HIS A 519 3.65 8.48 -15.73
CA HIS A 519 4.91 8.92 -16.33
C HIS A 519 4.86 8.88 -17.87
N ARG A 520 4.34 7.80 -18.46
CA ARG A 520 4.15 7.70 -19.91
C ARG A 520 3.22 8.79 -20.44
N ALA A 521 2.11 9.03 -19.75
CA ALA A 521 1.16 10.07 -20.13
C ALA A 521 1.78 11.48 -20.05
N ALA A 522 2.53 11.75 -18.97
CA ALA A 522 3.23 13.01 -18.78
C ALA A 522 4.27 13.25 -19.88
N CYS A 523 5.13 12.25 -20.15
CA CYS A 523 6.14 12.34 -21.20
C CYS A 523 5.54 12.54 -22.60
N ARG A 524 4.39 11.90 -22.88
CA ARG A 524 3.63 12.12 -24.11
C ARG A 524 3.10 13.56 -24.22
N GLN A 525 2.58 14.13 -23.13
CA GLN A 525 2.05 15.50 -23.09
C GLN A 525 3.12 16.56 -23.37
N ILE A 526 4.35 16.35 -22.90
CA ILE A 526 5.48 17.28 -23.16
C ILE A 526 6.16 17.02 -24.51
N GLY A 527 5.66 16.06 -25.32
CA GLY A 527 6.20 15.75 -26.63
C GLY A 527 7.54 15.01 -26.61
N TRP A 528 7.88 14.33 -25.48
CA TRP A 528 9.10 13.54 -25.37
C TRP A 528 9.17 12.42 -26.42
N LYS A 529 10.35 12.26 -27.05
CA LYS A 529 10.59 11.26 -28.13
C LYS A 529 11.68 10.25 -27.79
N GLY A 530 12.37 10.41 -26.68
CA GLY A 530 13.41 9.49 -26.22
C GLY A 530 12.86 8.34 -25.37
N PRO A 531 13.74 7.48 -24.85
CA PRO A 531 13.36 6.45 -23.89
C PRO A 531 12.69 7.02 -22.65
N LEU A 532 11.64 6.37 -22.13
CA LEU A 532 10.86 6.90 -21.02
C LEU A 532 11.66 7.07 -19.72
N HIS A 533 12.60 6.17 -19.44
CA HIS A 533 13.47 6.26 -18.25
C HIS A 533 14.44 7.45 -18.23
N ARG A 534 14.55 8.19 -19.35
CA ARG A 534 15.31 9.44 -19.46
C ARG A 534 14.42 10.69 -19.50
N CYS A 535 13.09 10.51 -19.52
CA CYS A 535 12.13 11.60 -19.54
C CYS A 535 12.04 12.25 -18.17
N SER A 536 12.29 13.56 -18.10
CA SER A 536 12.02 14.40 -16.92
C SER A 536 10.87 15.35 -17.22
N VAL A 537 9.96 15.48 -16.27
CA VAL A 537 8.84 16.42 -16.34
C VAL A 537 9.10 17.68 -15.49
N TYR A 538 10.31 17.83 -14.99
CA TYR A 538 10.72 19.01 -14.23
C TYR A 538 10.58 20.29 -15.07
N GLY A 539 9.90 21.29 -14.56
CA GLY A 539 9.65 22.56 -15.24
C GLY A 539 8.39 22.59 -16.13
N GLU A 540 7.70 21.47 -16.31
CA GLU A 540 6.61 21.31 -17.29
C GLU A 540 5.24 21.74 -16.71
N LYS A 541 4.99 23.05 -16.68
CA LYS A 541 3.82 23.66 -16.03
C LYS A 541 2.47 23.27 -16.65
N GLU A 542 2.39 23.13 -17.98
CA GLU A 542 1.12 22.76 -18.64
C GLU A 542 0.73 21.30 -18.34
N MET A 543 1.71 20.40 -18.27
CA MET A 543 1.49 19.03 -17.76
C MET A 543 1.07 19.09 -16.28
N GLY A 544 1.77 19.89 -15.47
CA GLY A 544 1.47 20.06 -14.04
C GLY A 544 0.07 20.59 -13.75
N LYS A 545 -0.51 21.46 -14.60
CA LYS A 545 -1.91 21.90 -14.48
C LYS A 545 -2.90 20.74 -14.58
N LYS A 546 -2.71 19.85 -15.56
CA LYS A 546 -3.58 18.68 -15.72
C LYS A 546 -3.38 17.67 -14.60
N PHE A 547 -2.14 17.53 -14.16
CA PHE A 547 -1.81 16.67 -13.01
C PHE A 547 -2.53 17.19 -11.75
N ASN A 548 -2.41 18.46 -11.43
CA ASN A 548 -3.07 19.08 -10.28
C ASN A 548 -4.60 18.99 -10.37
N ALA A 549 -5.18 19.17 -11.56
CA ALA A 549 -6.62 19.05 -11.77
C ALA A 549 -7.14 17.63 -11.47
N MET A 550 -6.36 16.58 -11.73
CA MET A 550 -6.67 15.22 -11.29
C MET A 550 -6.61 15.11 -9.76
N LEU A 551 -5.56 15.64 -9.13
CA LEU A 551 -5.38 15.57 -7.68
C LEU A 551 -6.47 16.31 -6.90
N GLU A 552 -6.95 17.45 -7.41
CA GLU A 552 -8.02 18.25 -6.79
C GLU A 552 -9.35 17.50 -6.67
N MET A 553 -9.56 16.46 -7.46
CA MET A 553 -10.80 15.68 -7.40
C MET A 553 -10.90 14.83 -6.12
N GLY A 554 -9.79 14.42 -5.56
CA GLY A 554 -9.73 13.56 -4.37
C GLY A 554 -10.49 12.26 -4.60
N ALA A 555 -11.35 11.84 -3.69
CA ALA A 555 -12.21 10.66 -3.82
C ALA A 555 -13.63 10.98 -4.31
N SER A 556 -13.85 12.17 -4.88
CA SER A 556 -15.19 12.66 -5.24
C SER A 556 -15.82 11.92 -6.41
N LYS A 557 -15.01 11.32 -7.27
CA LYS A 557 -15.42 10.55 -8.46
C LYS A 557 -14.82 9.14 -8.42
N PRO A 558 -15.35 8.21 -9.23
CA PRO A 558 -14.67 6.95 -9.49
C PRO A 558 -13.30 7.19 -10.16
N TRP A 559 -12.29 6.41 -9.75
CA TRP A 559 -10.91 6.57 -10.21
C TRP A 559 -10.73 6.62 -11.76
N PRO A 560 -11.56 5.94 -12.61
CA PRO A 560 -11.42 6.06 -14.07
C PRO A 560 -11.68 7.47 -14.59
N GLU A 561 -12.57 8.22 -13.93
CA GLU A 561 -12.83 9.62 -14.30
C GLU A 561 -11.66 10.53 -13.94
N GLU A 562 -11.07 10.32 -12.76
CA GLU A 562 -9.91 11.07 -12.29
C GLU A 562 -8.67 10.79 -13.15
N MET A 563 -8.38 9.50 -13.40
CA MET A 563 -7.27 9.11 -14.27
C MET A 563 -7.38 9.76 -15.66
N ALA A 564 -8.59 9.83 -16.21
CA ALA A 564 -8.82 10.42 -17.52
C ALA A 564 -8.48 11.91 -17.59
N VAL A 565 -8.62 12.67 -16.50
CA VAL A 565 -8.27 14.09 -16.45
C VAL A 565 -6.78 14.31 -16.75
N PHE A 566 -5.93 13.46 -16.22
CA PHE A 566 -4.48 13.58 -16.43
C PHE A 566 -4.00 12.77 -17.64
N THR A 567 -4.40 11.51 -17.76
CA THR A 567 -3.83 10.59 -18.78
C THR A 567 -4.60 10.58 -20.09
N GLY A 568 -5.88 10.96 -20.07
CA GLY A 568 -6.83 10.75 -21.17
C GLY A 568 -7.36 9.31 -21.25
N GLU A 569 -6.97 8.43 -20.32
CA GLU A 569 -7.32 7.00 -20.28
C GLU A 569 -8.25 6.72 -19.10
N LYS A 570 -9.25 5.85 -19.28
CA LYS A 570 -10.21 5.45 -18.23
C LYS A 570 -9.97 4.05 -17.69
N THR A 571 -8.90 3.40 -18.11
CA THR A 571 -8.53 2.04 -17.73
C THR A 571 -7.08 2.00 -17.29
N THR A 572 -6.76 1.15 -16.34
CA THR A 572 -5.38 0.86 -15.98
C THR A 572 -4.70 0.13 -17.14
N ASP A 573 -3.49 0.57 -17.49
CA ASP A 573 -2.71 -0.03 -18.57
C ASP A 573 -1.27 -0.31 -18.13
N ALA A 574 -1.01 -1.58 -17.80
CA ALA A 574 0.30 -2.03 -17.36
C ALA A 574 1.33 -2.16 -18.50
N SER A 575 0.93 -1.96 -19.78
CA SER A 575 1.89 -1.87 -20.88
C SER A 575 2.88 -0.71 -20.71
N ALA A 576 2.51 0.33 -19.96
CA ALA A 576 3.39 1.44 -19.61
C ALA A 576 4.67 1.00 -18.87
N VAL A 577 4.60 -0.08 -18.10
CA VAL A 577 5.76 -0.71 -17.47
C VAL A 577 6.71 -1.26 -18.52
N ALA A 578 6.19 -2.02 -19.49
CA ALA A 578 7.00 -2.58 -20.57
C ALA A 578 7.64 -1.48 -21.44
N ASP A 579 6.90 -0.39 -21.70
CA ASP A 579 7.41 0.77 -22.46
C ASP A 579 8.58 1.45 -21.73
N TYR A 580 8.48 1.61 -20.41
CA TYR A 580 9.55 2.22 -19.61
C TYR A 580 10.82 1.37 -19.60
N PHE A 581 10.68 0.05 -19.45
CA PHE A 581 11.77 -0.90 -19.38
C PHE A 581 12.15 -1.52 -20.73
N GLN A 582 11.66 -0.98 -21.84
CA GLN A 582 11.88 -1.55 -23.18
C GLN A 582 13.36 -1.86 -23.48
N PRO A 583 14.36 -0.98 -23.19
CA PRO A 583 15.76 -1.29 -23.45
C PRO A 583 16.27 -2.48 -22.63
N LEU A 584 15.89 -2.57 -21.37
CA LEU A 584 16.27 -3.70 -20.52
C LEU A 584 15.61 -5.00 -20.98
N ASN A 585 14.32 -4.96 -21.32
CA ASN A 585 13.62 -6.17 -21.78
C ASN A 585 14.21 -6.71 -23.09
N ALA A 586 14.61 -5.84 -24.02
CA ALA A 586 15.31 -6.22 -25.23
C ALA A 586 16.68 -6.85 -24.92
N TRP A 587 17.44 -6.26 -24.00
CA TRP A 587 18.72 -6.80 -23.53
C TRP A 587 18.54 -8.19 -22.88
N LEU A 588 17.59 -8.34 -21.96
CA LEU A 588 17.29 -9.61 -21.29
C LEU A 588 16.90 -10.70 -22.29
N THR A 589 16.15 -10.36 -23.33
CA THR A 589 15.78 -11.31 -24.39
C THR A 589 17.01 -11.86 -25.10
N VAL A 590 18.03 -11.04 -25.30
CA VAL A 590 19.31 -11.48 -25.89
C VAL A 590 20.09 -12.36 -24.90
N GLN A 591 20.15 -11.96 -23.62
CA GLN A 591 20.88 -12.73 -22.59
C GLN A 591 20.26 -14.11 -22.34
N ASN A 592 18.95 -14.22 -22.42
CA ASN A 592 18.22 -15.46 -22.19
C ASN A 592 18.14 -16.36 -23.43
N LYS A 593 18.80 -16.00 -24.53
CA LYS A 593 18.77 -16.82 -25.77
C LYS A 593 19.36 -18.21 -25.51
N GLY A 594 18.55 -19.24 -25.71
CA GLY A 594 18.93 -20.63 -25.46
C GLY A 594 18.65 -21.15 -24.06
N GLU A 595 18.23 -20.26 -23.13
CA GLU A 595 17.80 -20.66 -21.79
C GLU A 595 16.35 -21.19 -21.80
N ASN A 596 16.07 -22.18 -20.93
CA ASN A 596 14.71 -22.69 -20.71
C ASN A 596 14.02 -21.82 -19.66
N CYS A 597 13.43 -20.69 -20.08
CA CYS A 597 12.75 -19.75 -19.22
C CYS A 597 11.36 -20.26 -18.78
N GLY A 598 10.99 -19.91 -17.53
CA GLY A 598 9.74 -20.35 -16.90
C GLY A 598 9.96 -21.36 -15.76
N TRP A 599 8.86 -21.80 -15.14
CA TRP A 599 8.84 -22.68 -13.97
C TRP A 599 7.62 -23.58 -13.97
#